data_98494e0e207bcb41e3e733a83567a909
#
_entry.id   98494e0e207bcb41e3e733a83567a909
#
_cell.length_a   1.000
_cell.length_b   1.000
_cell.length_c   1.000
_cell.angle_alpha   90.00
_cell.angle_beta   90.00
_cell.angle_gamma   90.00
#
_symmetry.space_group_name_H-M   'P 1'
#
loop_
_entity.id
_entity.type
_entity.pdbx_description
1 polymer ?
#
loop_
_entity_poly.entity_id
_entity_poly.type
_entity_poly.pdbx_seq_one_letter_code
_entity_poly.pdbx_strand_id
1 'polypeptide(L)'
;LTYGNIRRKNAACPSCNTLERNRILLLYLQEETNFFIDKLSVLHFAPEFKLERIFRTQSNLDYISADINPELAMKKIDIQDIDFGDNRFDYILCSHVLGHVPDEFQAFKELKRVLKPNGCLLLMTKIYHDLEYTFEGTGMFNAENQCIFRKHGRDFTDRIIESGFEVTVKDVAKELGPEKTMKYGLGQNELLYICRKLV
;
A
#
# COMPACT_ATOMS: atom_id res chain seq x y z
N LEU A 1 1.44 -15.71 -15.32
CA LEU A 1 1.62 -14.62 -16.30
C LEU A 1 2.83 -13.76 -15.94
N THR A 2 3.47 -13.17 -16.93
CA THR A 2 4.56 -12.21 -16.73
C THR A 2 4.00 -10.80 -16.56
N TYR A 3 4.65 -9.96 -15.73
CA TYR A 3 4.25 -8.59 -15.50
C TYR A 3 5.45 -7.64 -15.40
N GLY A 4 5.25 -6.42 -15.82
CA GLY A 4 6.24 -5.34 -15.78
C GLY A 4 7.34 -5.48 -16.84
N ASN A 5 8.18 -4.45 -16.96
CA ASN A 5 9.23 -4.37 -17.98
C ASN A 5 10.32 -5.43 -17.82
N ILE A 6 10.58 -5.90 -16.61
CA ILE A 6 11.52 -6.99 -16.32
C ILE A 6 10.83 -8.36 -16.43
N ARG A 7 9.68 -8.45 -17.06
CA ARG A 7 8.92 -9.69 -17.30
C ARG A 7 9.03 -10.71 -16.16
N ARG A 8 8.68 -10.30 -14.93
CA ARG A 8 8.68 -11.20 -13.77
C ARG A 8 7.75 -12.37 -14.03
N LYS A 9 8.32 -13.57 -14.03
CA LYS A 9 7.53 -14.80 -14.21
C LYS A 9 6.63 -14.99 -12.99
N ASN A 10 5.41 -15.47 -13.22
CA ASN A 10 4.42 -15.78 -12.18
C ASN A 10 3.95 -14.57 -11.32
N ALA A 11 4.28 -13.35 -11.73
CA ALA A 11 3.88 -12.14 -11.01
C ALA A 11 2.36 -11.96 -10.96
N ALA A 12 1.69 -12.14 -12.10
CA ALA A 12 0.24 -12.05 -12.18
C ALA A 12 -0.43 -13.42 -12.11
N CYS A 13 -1.48 -13.53 -11.29
CA CYS A 13 -2.29 -14.74 -11.20
C CYS A 13 -3.01 -15.00 -12.54
N PRO A 14 -2.92 -16.20 -13.12
CA PRO A 14 -3.58 -16.48 -14.41
C PRO A 14 -5.12 -16.48 -14.30
N SER A 15 -5.67 -16.69 -13.12
CA SER A 15 -7.13 -16.73 -12.89
C SER A 15 -7.72 -15.35 -12.63
N CYS A 16 -7.10 -14.54 -11.77
CA CYS A 16 -7.68 -13.26 -11.33
C CYS A 16 -6.84 -12.04 -11.66
N ASN A 17 -5.66 -12.21 -12.25
CA ASN A 17 -4.71 -11.16 -12.62
C ASN A 17 -4.19 -10.30 -11.43
N THR A 18 -4.33 -10.78 -10.18
CA THR A 18 -3.73 -10.10 -9.02
C THR A 18 -2.21 -10.23 -9.06
N LEU A 19 -1.52 -9.18 -8.66
CA LEU A 19 -0.06 -9.17 -8.49
C LEU A 19 0.35 -9.75 -7.12
N GLU A 20 1.62 -10.03 -6.95
CA GLU A 20 2.18 -10.60 -5.72
C GLU A 20 1.83 -9.75 -4.50
N ARG A 21 2.02 -8.43 -4.59
CA ARG A 21 1.71 -7.47 -3.52
C ARG A 21 0.25 -7.52 -3.07
N ASN A 22 -0.68 -7.69 -4.02
CA ASN A 22 -2.10 -7.81 -3.69
C ASN A 22 -2.38 -9.06 -2.84
N ARG A 23 -1.71 -10.16 -3.17
CA ARG A 23 -1.86 -11.43 -2.44
C ARG A 23 -1.20 -11.37 -1.07
N ILE A 24 -0.04 -10.70 -0.96
CA ILE A 24 0.64 -10.43 0.32
C ILE A 24 -0.27 -9.62 1.25
N LEU A 25 -0.81 -8.50 0.76
CA LEU A 25 -1.73 -7.67 1.54
C LEU A 25 -2.97 -8.44 1.98
N LEU A 26 -3.59 -9.19 1.08
CA LEU A 26 -4.79 -9.97 1.39
C LEU A 26 -4.52 -11.06 2.43
N LEU A 27 -3.42 -11.80 2.30
CA LEU A 27 -3.03 -12.84 3.25
C LEU A 27 -2.76 -12.26 4.64
N TYR A 28 -2.03 -11.14 4.72
CA TYR A 28 -1.80 -10.44 5.98
C TYR A 28 -3.12 -10.03 6.64
N LEU A 29 -4.05 -9.42 5.89
CA LEU A 29 -5.34 -8.99 6.40
C LEU A 29 -6.19 -10.19 6.89
N GLN A 30 -6.11 -11.33 6.22
CA GLN A 30 -6.86 -12.54 6.57
C GLN A 30 -6.27 -13.33 7.75
N GLU A 31 -4.95 -13.46 7.80
CA GLU A 31 -4.29 -14.37 8.75
C GLU A 31 -3.84 -13.66 10.03
N GLU A 32 -3.58 -12.34 9.98
CA GLU A 32 -2.95 -11.62 11.09
C GLU A 32 -3.77 -10.46 11.65
N THR A 33 -4.99 -10.25 11.13
CA THR A 33 -5.85 -9.15 11.59
C THR A 33 -7.31 -9.57 11.68
N ASN A 34 -8.11 -8.76 12.38
CA ASN A 34 -9.57 -8.92 12.42
C ASN A 34 -10.27 -8.15 11.28
N PHE A 35 -9.57 -7.85 10.18
CA PHE A 35 -10.06 -6.99 9.11
C PHE A 35 -11.40 -7.45 8.52
N PHE A 36 -11.60 -8.76 8.38
CA PHE A 36 -12.83 -9.35 7.82
C PHE A 36 -13.89 -9.70 8.90
N ILE A 37 -13.63 -9.36 10.16
CA ILE A 37 -14.51 -9.72 11.31
C ILE A 37 -15.08 -8.45 11.94
N ASP A 38 -14.22 -7.50 12.29
CA ASP A 38 -14.58 -6.29 13.02
C ASP A 38 -15.28 -5.28 12.10
N LYS A 39 -16.13 -4.42 12.67
CA LYS A 39 -16.70 -3.27 11.96
C LYS A 39 -15.64 -2.19 11.85
N LEU A 40 -15.15 -1.96 10.64
CA LEU A 40 -14.03 -1.07 10.36
C LEU A 40 -14.37 -0.04 9.30
N SER A 41 -13.81 1.16 9.45
CA SER A 41 -13.78 2.17 8.40
C SER A 41 -12.42 2.12 7.68
N VAL A 42 -12.47 1.97 6.37
CA VAL A 42 -11.30 1.70 5.53
C VAL A 42 -11.19 2.70 4.39
N LEU A 43 -10.01 3.32 4.24
CA LEU A 43 -9.66 4.13 3.07
C LEU A 43 -8.59 3.41 2.25
N HIS A 44 -8.82 3.24 0.95
CA HIS A 44 -7.90 2.53 0.06
C HIS A 44 -7.48 3.44 -1.09
N PHE A 45 -6.22 3.88 -1.08
CA PHE A 45 -5.64 4.69 -2.16
C PHE A 45 -5.16 3.83 -3.32
N ALA A 46 -5.39 4.32 -4.54
CA ALA A 46 -5.04 3.66 -5.81
C ALA A 46 -5.46 2.17 -5.82
N PRO A 47 -6.76 1.90 -5.65
CA PRO A 47 -7.26 0.55 -5.39
C PRO A 47 -7.02 -0.36 -6.59
N GLU A 48 -6.42 -1.50 -6.33
CA GLU A 48 -6.38 -2.54 -7.35
C GLU A 48 -7.74 -3.21 -7.49
N PHE A 49 -8.25 -3.25 -8.70
CA PHE A 49 -9.61 -3.66 -9.05
C PHE A 49 -10.12 -4.93 -8.33
N LYS A 50 -9.26 -5.95 -8.16
CA LYS A 50 -9.68 -7.20 -7.51
C LYS A 50 -9.81 -7.07 -6.00
N LEU A 51 -8.91 -6.34 -5.35
CA LEU A 51 -8.99 -6.08 -3.92
C LEU A 51 -10.19 -5.17 -3.61
N GLU A 52 -10.38 -4.12 -4.40
CA GLU A 52 -11.53 -3.24 -4.28
C GLU A 52 -12.85 -4.03 -4.32
N ARG A 53 -13.01 -4.93 -5.31
CA ARG A 53 -14.22 -5.79 -5.40
C ARG A 53 -14.42 -6.64 -4.16
N ILE A 54 -13.35 -7.22 -3.61
CA ILE A 54 -13.44 -8.03 -2.40
C ILE A 54 -13.89 -7.16 -1.23
N PHE A 55 -13.24 -6.01 -1.01
CA PHE A 55 -13.54 -5.17 0.15
C PHE A 55 -14.91 -4.51 0.08
N ARG A 56 -15.35 -4.07 -1.09
CA ARG A 56 -16.70 -3.49 -1.29
C ARG A 56 -17.85 -4.45 -0.99
N THR A 57 -17.63 -5.75 -1.04
CA THR A 57 -18.66 -6.75 -0.75
C THR A 57 -18.72 -7.15 0.72
N GLN A 58 -17.79 -6.65 1.57
CA GLN A 58 -17.75 -6.96 2.99
C GLN A 58 -18.73 -6.08 3.76
N SER A 59 -19.73 -6.70 4.40
CA SER A 59 -20.76 -5.97 5.17
C SER A 59 -20.24 -5.35 6.48
N ASN A 60 -19.07 -5.79 6.94
CA ASN A 60 -18.41 -5.27 8.14
C ASN A 60 -17.55 -4.03 7.85
N LEU A 61 -17.28 -3.70 6.59
CA LEU A 61 -16.43 -2.59 6.20
C LEU A 61 -17.24 -1.38 5.73
N ASP A 62 -17.01 -0.21 6.34
CA ASP A 62 -17.31 1.09 5.76
C ASP A 62 -16.14 1.46 4.84
N TYR A 63 -16.20 0.95 3.62
CA TYR A 63 -15.08 0.97 2.66
C TYR A 63 -15.23 2.13 1.67
N ILE A 64 -14.16 2.90 1.54
CA ILE A 64 -14.01 3.97 0.54
C ILE A 64 -12.70 3.76 -0.20
N SER A 65 -12.74 3.76 -1.54
CA SER A 65 -11.56 3.87 -2.38
C SER A 65 -11.35 5.27 -2.90
N ALA A 66 -10.09 5.67 -3.07
CA ALA A 66 -9.68 7.00 -3.51
C ALA A 66 -8.53 6.94 -4.51
N ASP A 67 -8.58 7.80 -5.51
CA ASP A 67 -7.51 8.00 -6.49
C ASP A 67 -7.52 9.46 -6.98
N ILE A 68 -6.40 9.95 -7.47
CA ILE A 68 -6.31 11.26 -8.14
C ILE A 68 -7.10 11.24 -9.46
N ASN A 69 -7.18 10.08 -10.12
CA ASN A 69 -8.02 9.84 -11.28
C ASN A 69 -9.41 9.35 -10.84
N PRO A 70 -10.49 10.13 -11.07
CA PRO A 70 -11.84 9.79 -10.63
C PRO A 70 -12.43 8.53 -11.29
N GLU A 71 -11.83 8.04 -12.37
CA GLU A 71 -12.30 6.82 -13.06
C GLU A 71 -11.81 5.53 -12.39
N LEU A 72 -10.81 5.63 -11.51
CA LEU A 72 -10.16 4.47 -10.91
C LEU A 72 -10.64 4.13 -9.49
N ALA A 73 -11.44 5.00 -8.86
CA ALA A 73 -11.89 4.82 -7.49
C ALA A 73 -13.28 5.42 -7.24
N MET A 74 -13.84 5.17 -6.05
CA MET A 74 -15.14 5.71 -5.63
C MET A 74 -15.10 7.22 -5.44
N LYS A 75 -13.94 7.78 -5.05
CA LYS A 75 -13.75 9.21 -4.82
C LYS A 75 -12.46 9.71 -5.47
N LYS A 76 -12.52 10.91 -6.03
CA LYS A 76 -11.33 11.66 -6.44
C LYS A 76 -10.74 12.34 -5.21
N ILE A 77 -9.56 11.94 -4.76
CA ILE A 77 -8.87 12.52 -3.61
C ILE A 77 -7.36 12.55 -3.92
N ASP A 78 -6.74 13.71 -3.68
CA ASP A 78 -5.29 13.80 -3.59
C ASP A 78 -4.86 13.34 -2.20
N ILE A 79 -3.91 12.42 -2.13
CA ILE A 79 -3.36 11.91 -0.86
C ILE A 79 -2.66 13.00 -0.04
N GLN A 80 -2.28 14.12 -0.66
CA GLN A 80 -1.68 15.29 -0.01
C GLN A 80 -2.72 16.27 0.57
N ASP A 81 -4.02 16.10 0.21
CA ASP A 81 -5.14 16.93 0.67
C ASP A 81 -6.41 16.07 0.75
N ILE A 82 -6.53 15.33 1.86
CA ILE A 82 -7.59 14.34 2.05
C ILE A 82 -8.86 15.01 2.59
N ASP A 83 -9.91 15.10 1.77
CA ASP A 83 -11.20 15.66 2.13
C ASP A 83 -12.03 14.75 3.06
N PHE A 84 -11.46 14.45 4.22
CA PHE A 84 -12.12 13.79 5.35
C PHE A 84 -11.68 14.43 6.67
N GLY A 85 -12.56 14.37 7.66
CA GLY A 85 -12.25 14.83 9.02
C GLY A 85 -11.17 13.99 9.70
N ASP A 86 -10.58 14.51 10.76
CA ASP A 86 -9.57 13.84 11.57
C ASP A 86 -10.11 12.54 12.19
N ASN A 87 -9.24 11.55 12.37
CA ASN A 87 -9.55 10.32 13.11
C ASN A 87 -10.77 9.56 12.54
N ARG A 88 -10.86 9.47 11.21
CA ARG A 88 -12.01 8.86 10.51
C ARG A 88 -11.85 7.36 10.26
N PHE A 89 -10.63 6.88 9.97
CA PHE A 89 -10.40 5.53 9.47
C PHE A 89 -9.65 4.65 10.47
N ASP A 90 -10.08 3.38 10.55
CA ASP A 90 -9.40 2.34 11.31
C ASP A 90 -8.19 1.79 10.54
N TYR A 91 -8.38 1.64 9.21
CA TYR A 91 -7.33 1.21 8.28
C TYR A 91 -7.22 2.14 7.10
N ILE A 92 -5.98 2.39 6.68
CA ILE A 92 -5.66 2.99 5.38
C ILE A 92 -4.75 2.03 4.62
N LEU A 93 -5.10 1.74 3.35
CA LEU A 93 -4.32 0.90 2.46
C LEU A 93 -3.69 1.80 1.39
N CYS A 94 -2.37 1.74 1.22
CA CYS A 94 -1.64 2.59 0.28
C CYS A 94 -0.48 1.79 -0.34
N SER A 95 -0.72 1.25 -1.54
CA SER A 95 0.22 0.37 -2.22
C SER A 95 0.76 1.05 -3.48
N HIS A 96 2.09 1.24 -3.54
CA HIS A 96 2.80 1.81 -4.69
C HIS A 96 2.31 3.21 -5.12
N VAL A 97 1.91 4.06 -4.18
CA VAL A 97 1.44 5.44 -4.41
C VAL A 97 2.53 6.47 -4.14
N LEU A 98 3.21 6.37 -3.00
CA LEU A 98 4.08 7.45 -2.50
C LEU A 98 5.24 7.84 -3.42
N GLY A 99 5.73 6.91 -4.26
CA GLY A 99 6.72 7.22 -5.28
C GLY A 99 6.22 8.19 -6.38
N HIS A 100 4.90 8.32 -6.53
CA HIS A 100 4.23 9.14 -7.54
C HIS A 100 3.68 10.46 -6.98
N VAL A 101 3.88 10.73 -5.69
CA VAL A 101 3.34 11.89 -4.99
C VAL A 101 4.42 12.98 -4.91
N PRO A 102 4.15 14.24 -5.29
CA PRO A 102 5.13 15.32 -5.21
C PRO A 102 5.73 15.50 -3.81
N ASP A 103 4.90 15.60 -2.78
CA ASP A 103 5.32 15.75 -1.39
C ASP A 103 4.82 14.58 -0.53
N GLU A 104 5.69 13.60 -0.28
CA GLU A 104 5.30 12.44 0.52
C GLU A 104 5.15 12.75 2.02
N PHE A 105 5.88 13.74 2.54
CA PHE A 105 5.73 14.11 3.94
C PHE A 105 4.39 14.80 4.20
N GLN A 106 3.91 15.61 3.24
CA GLN A 106 2.55 16.12 3.29
C GLN A 106 1.52 14.99 3.20
N ALA A 107 1.75 13.99 2.33
CA ALA A 107 0.89 12.81 2.26
C ALA A 107 0.88 12.03 3.59
N PHE A 108 2.05 11.79 4.20
CA PHE A 108 2.11 11.15 5.52
C PHE A 108 1.36 11.94 6.60
N LYS A 109 1.48 13.27 6.59
CA LYS A 109 0.75 14.14 7.52
C LYS A 109 -0.77 13.97 7.38
N GLU A 110 -1.28 13.97 6.17
CA GLU A 110 -2.71 13.78 5.89
C GLU A 110 -3.18 12.36 6.24
N LEU A 111 -2.44 11.34 5.84
CA LEU A 111 -2.72 9.96 6.22
C LEU A 111 -2.79 9.79 7.74
N LYS A 112 -1.83 10.38 8.47
CA LYS A 112 -1.83 10.37 9.94
C LYS A 112 -3.02 11.13 10.53
N ARG A 113 -3.39 12.27 9.95
CA ARG A 113 -4.50 13.10 10.41
C ARG A 113 -5.81 12.33 10.36
N VAL A 114 -6.12 11.72 9.21
CA VAL A 114 -7.40 11.02 9.01
C VAL A 114 -7.46 9.64 9.64
N LEU A 115 -6.32 9.05 10.02
CA LEU A 115 -6.25 7.77 10.73
C LEU A 115 -6.64 7.97 12.19
N LYS A 116 -7.46 7.06 12.73
CA LYS A 116 -7.84 7.05 14.16
C LYS A 116 -6.62 6.80 15.06
N PRO A 117 -6.65 7.20 16.34
CA PRO A 117 -5.71 6.70 17.34
C PRO A 117 -5.67 5.16 17.32
N ASN A 118 -4.49 4.57 17.36
CA ASN A 118 -4.25 3.14 17.20
C ASN A 118 -4.66 2.55 15.84
N GLY A 119 -5.11 3.37 14.90
CA GLY A 119 -5.40 2.97 13.54
C GLY A 119 -4.14 2.51 12.79
N CYS A 120 -4.34 1.80 11.71
CA CYS A 120 -3.27 1.14 10.97
C CYS A 120 -3.21 1.62 9.50
N LEU A 121 -2.06 2.16 9.10
CA LEU A 121 -1.72 2.42 7.71
C LEU A 121 -0.87 1.27 7.19
N LEU A 122 -1.34 0.57 6.16
CA LEU A 122 -0.60 -0.49 5.48
C LEU A 122 0.01 0.08 4.20
N LEU A 123 1.34 0.14 4.18
CA LEU A 123 2.11 0.67 3.05
C LEU A 123 2.87 -0.44 2.34
N MET A 124 2.91 -0.34 1.03
CA MET A 124 3.81 -1.10 0.17
C MET A 124 4.42 -0.15 -0.86
N THR A 125 5.70 -0.31 -1.12
CA THR A 125 6.40 0.44 -2.17
C THR A 125 7.60 -0.36 -2.67
N LYS A 126 8.07 -0.02 -3.86
CA LYS A 126 9.31 -0.60 -4.37
C LYS A 126 10.50 0.02 -3.66
N ILE A 127 11.29 -0.81 -2.98
CA ILE A 127 12.57 -0.42 -2.40
C ILE A 127 13.69 -0.71 -3.40
N TYR A 128 14.52 0.28 -3.67
CA TYR A 128 15.73 0.17 -4.46
C TYR A 128 16.91 -0.12 -3.51
N HIS A 129 17.23 -1.40 -3.35
CA HIS A 129 18.20 -1.86 -2.36
C HIS A 129 19.65 -1.39 -2.62
N ASP A 130 19.94 -0.94 -3.83
CA ASP A 130 21.19 -0.29 -4.24
C ASP A 130 21.29 1.17 -3.77
N LEU A 131 20.17 1.76 -3.34
CA LEU A 131 20.14 3.10 -2.76
C LEU A 131 20.15 3.01 -1.23
N GLU A 132 21.11 3.67 -0.60
CA GLU A 132 21.13 3.87 0.85
C GLU A 132 20.05 4.86 1.27
N TYR A 133 19.95 5.97 0.52
CA TYR A 133 18.96 7.01 0.74
C TYR A 133 18.00 7.10 -0.45
N THR A 134 16.78 7.50 -0.16
CA THR A 134 15.74 7.77 -1.15
C THR A 134 16.23 8.84 -2.13
N PHE A 135 16.21 8.52 -3.40
CA PHE A 135 16.52 9.47 -4.46
C PHE A 135 15.28 10.29 -4.79
N GLU A 136 15.35 11.60 -4.59
CA GLU A 136 14.32 12.55 -4.99
C GLU A 136 14.61 13.07 -6.41
N GLY A 137 13.59 13.06 -7.25
CA GLY A 137 13.71 13.54 -8.62
C GLY A 137 12.43 14.20 -9.10
N THR A 138 12.55 15.14 -10.01
CA THR A 138 11.41 15.82 -10.60
C THR A 138 11.20 15.37 -12.04
N GLY A 139 9.96 14.96 -12.38
CA GLY A 139 9.59 14.69 -13.76
C GLY A 139 10.23 13.44 -14.38
N MET A 140 10.68 12.49 -13.55
CA MET A 140 11.09 11.18 -14.03
C MET A 140 9.86 10.38 -14.46
N PHE A 141 10.00 9.62 -15.54
CA PHE A 141 8.95 8.70 -15.96
C PHE A 141 9.44 7.26 -15.83
N ASN A 142 8.59 6.39 -15.27
CA ASN A 142 8.84 4.97 -15.32
C ASN A 142 8.56 4.44 -16.74
N ALA A 143 8.83 3.18 -16.96
CA ALA A 143 8.63 2.58 -18.26
C ALA A 143 7.15 2.39 -18.66
N GLU A 144 6.23 2.59 -17.72
CA GLU A 144 4.78 2.64 -17.94
C GLU A 144 4.29 4.08 -18.18
N ASN A 145 5.24 5.01 -18.42
CA ASN A 145 5.01 6.44 -18.66
C ASN A 145 4.29 7.15 -17.47
N GLN A 146 4.47 6.64 -16.26
CA GLN A 146 3.96 7.28 -15.05
C GLN A 146 5.03 8.19 -14.46
N CYS A 147 4.63 9.39 -14.03
CA CYS A 147 5.54 10.30 -13.35
C CYS A 147 5.99 9.71 -12.01
N ILE A 148 7.30 9.70 -11.78
CA ILE A 148 7.92 9.29 -10.51
C ILE A 148 8.62 10.51 -9.92
N PHE A 149 8.30 10.82 -8.68
CA PHE A 149 8.97 11.88 -7.93
C PHE A 149 10.13 11.34 -7.09
N ARG A 150 10.10 10.03 -6.72
CA ARG A 150 11.19 9.43 -5.95
C ARG A 150 11.36 7.94 -6.17
N LYS A 151 12.56 7.48 -5.85
CA LYS A 151 12.90 6.06 -5.74
C LYS A 151 13.28 5.79 -4.29
N HIS A 152 12.41 5.11 -3.55
CA HIS A 152 12.66 4.82 -2.14
C HIS A 152 13.90 3.93 -1.96
N GLY A 153 14.83 4.40 -1.13
CA GLY A 153 16.01 3.69 -0.69
C GLY A 153 15.76 2.85 0.57
N ARG A 154 16.85 2.39 1.17
CA ARG A 154 16.80 1.62 2.44
C ARG A 154 16.38 2.46 3.64
N ASP A 155 16.43 3.80 3.52
CA ASP A 155 15.98 4.78 4.49
C ASP A 155 14.45 4.93 4.58
N PHE A 156 13.68 4.21 3.79
CA PHE A 156 12.22 4.38 3.74
C PHE A 156 11.54 4.16 5.11
N THR A 157 12.05 3.22 5.90
CA THR A 157 11.57 3.00 7.28
C THR A 157 11.79 4.23 8.16
N ASP A 158 12.95 4.86 8.06
CA ASP A 158 13.28 6.05 8.84
C ASP A 158 12.38 7.23 8.46
N ARG A 159 12.08 7.40 7.17
CA ARG A 159 11.14 8.43 6.67
C ARG A 159 9.73 8.25 7.22
N ILE A 160 9.25 7.00 7.38
CA ILE A 160 7.96 6.71 8.03
C ILE A 160 8.01 7.10 9.52
N ILE A 161 9.10 6.76 10.21
CA ILE A 161 9.30 7.08 11.64
C ILE A 161 9.36 8.60 11.84
N GLU A 162 10.09 9.32 11.00
CA GLU A 162 10.17 10.79 11.01
C GLU A 162 8.79 11.45 10.80
N SER A 163 7.91 10.78 10.06
CA SER A 163 6.53 11.23 9.88
C SER A 163 5.64 10.96 11.10
N GLY A 164 6.22 10.37 12.17
CA GLY A 164 5.60 10.17 13.47
C GLY A 164 4.72 8.93 13.56
N PHE A 165 4.98 7.90 12.76
CA PHE A 165 4.39 6.58 12.92
C PHE A 165 5.32 5.64 13.68
N GLU A 166 4.75 4.72 14.44
CA GLU A 166 5.43 3.48 14.81
C GLU A 166 5.32 2.51 13.62
N VAL A 167 6.43 1.88 13.23
CA VAL A 167 6.43 1.02 12.04
C VAL A 167 6.98 -0.38 12.37
N THR A 168 6.27 -1.40 11.89
CA THR A 168 6.75 -2.77 11.82
C THR A 168 6.86 -3.17 10.36
N VAL A 169 8.00 -3.71 9.96
CA VAL A 169 8.24 -4.16 8.58
C VAL A 169 8.14 -5.68 8.53
N LYS A 170 7.31 -6.21 7.62
CA LYS A 170 7.14 -7.65 7.42
C LYS A 170 7.53 -8.07 6.01
N ASP A 171 8.29 -9.14 5.94
CA ASP A 171 8.46 -9.95 4.72
C ASP A 171 7.53 -11.16 4.81
N VAL A 172 6.26 -10.94 4.45
CA VAL A 172 5.20 -11.96 4.56
C VAL A 172 5.56 -13.23 3.77
N ALA A 173 6.19 -13.10 2.60
CA ALA A 173 6.60 -14.24 1.79
C ALA A 173 7.64 -15.10 2.53
N LYS A 174 8.61 -14.47 3.19
CA LYS A 174 9.64 -15.15 3.98
C LYS A 174 9.04 -15.82 5.22
N GLU A 175 8.14 -15.14 5.93
CA GLU A 175 7.49 -15.65 7.13
C GLU A 175 6.60 -16.87 6.85
N LEU A 176 5.88 -16.87 5.71
CA LEU A 176 5.04 -17.99 5.28
C LEU A 176 5.85 -19.22 4.81
N GLY A 177 7.11 -19.04 4.50
CA GLY A 177 8.02 -20.07 4.03
C GLY A 177 7.83 -20.48 2.57
N PRO A 178 8.74 -21.31 2.02
CA PRO A 178 8.83 -21.57 0.58
C PRO A 178 7.59 -22.28 0.00
N GLU A 179 6.97 -23.17 0.74
CA GLU A 179 5.81 -23.94 0.27
C GLU A 179 4.60 -23.01 0.04
N LYS A 180 4.23 -22.21 1.04
CA LYS A 180 3.12 -21.25 0.91
C LYS A 180 3.46 -20.15 -0.08
N THR A 181 4.69 -19.65 -0.10
CA THR A 181 5.16 -18.66 -1.08
C THR A 181 4.97 -19.16 -2.51
N MET A 182 5.31 -20.40 -2.80
CA MET A 182 5.09 -21.01 -4.11
C MET A 182 3.60 -21.22 -4.38
N LYS A 183 2.83 -21.75 -3.41
CA LYS A 183 1.40 -22.00 -3.53
C LYS A 183 0.61 -20.74 -3.87
N TYR A 184 0.91 -19.63 -3.21
CA TYR A 184 0.22 -18.36 -3.41
C TYR A 184 0.89 -17.48 -4.47
N GLY A 185 2.03 -17.90 -5.05
CA GLY A 185 2.78 -17.14 -6.04
C GLY A 185 3.22 -15.78 -5.51
N LEU A 186 3.75 -15.73 -4.29
CA LEU A 186 4.20 -14.48 -3.68
C LEU A 186 5.56 -14.07 -4.24
N GLY A 187 5.76 -12.74 -4.41
CA GLY A 187 7.04 -12.18 -4.83
C GLY A 187 8.04 -12.16 -3.68
N GLN A 188 9.32 -12.26 -4.02
CA GLN A 188 10.39 -11.94 -3.10
C GLN A 188 10.61 -10.42 -3.08
N ASN A 189 10.96 -9.87 -1.91
CA ASN A 189 11.25 -8.45 -1.69
C ASN A 189 10.05 -7.47 -1.77
N GLU A 190 8.83 -7.97 -1.64
CA GLU A 190 7.65 -7.13 -1.45
C GLU A 190 7.40 -6.99 0.06
N LEU A 191 7.91 -5.91 0.65
CA LEU A 191 7.76 -5.63 2.08
C LEU A 191 6.43 -4.96 2.38
N LEU A 192 5.81 -5.36 3.48
CA LEU A 192 4.64 -4.71 4.06
C LEU A 192 5.05 -3.88 5.27
N TYR A 193 4.81 -2.57 5.20
CA TYR A 193 5.03 -1.63 6.29
C TYR A 193 3.72 -1.41 7.03
N ILE A 194 3.69 -1.82 8.29
CA ILE A 194 2.55 -1.70 9.19
C ILE A 194 2.81 -0.50 10.07
N CYS A 195 2.14 0.61 9.78
CA CYS A 195 2.37 1.89 10.42
C CYS A 195 1.22 2.20 11.39
N ARG A 196 1.52 2.37 12.67
CA ARG A 196 0.55 2.68 13.73
C ARG A 196 0.60 4.16 14.10
N LYS A 197 -0.59 4.79 14.17
CA LYS A 197 -0.71 6.11 14.78
C LYS A 197 -0.74 5.94 16.29
N LEU A 198 0.31 6.40 16.96
CA LEU A 198 0.31 6.48 18.42
C LEU A 198 -0.68 7.53 18.92
N VAL A 199 -1.19 7.34 20.13
CA VAL A 199 -2.12 8.27 20.82
C VAL A 199 -1.39 9.55 21.22
#